data_18ffc2963a8a8bc3095a1085d98da732
#
_entry.id   18ffc2963a8a8bc3095a1085d98da732
#
_cell.length_a   1.000
_cell.length_b   1.000
_cell.length_c   1.000
_cell.angle_alpha   90.00
_cell.angle_beta   90.00
_cell.angle_gamma   90.00
#
_symmetry.space_group_name_H-M   'P 1'
#
loop_
_entity.id
_entity.type
_entity.pdbx_description
1 polymer ?
#
loop_
_entity_poly.entity_id
_entity_poly.type
_entity_poly.pdbx_seq_one_letter_code
_entity_poly.pdbx_strand_id
1 'polypeptide(L)'
;MKRFTLLLAFVAIVGFASAQDCCGSTTCPHSKQAKDKTMKTLVTYFSASGVTKGAAKELAGIVGADLFEITPEKLYTTADLDWRDKKSRSTLEMQDKSSRPALKDGGKVDLSKYDVVYVGFPIWWYTAPTIINTFIEANDFTGKTIVPFATSGGSSIKQACKDLQAAYPKYKFGEGKLLNKIDKAEIEKWAGAVK
;
A
#
# COMPACT_ATOMS: atom_id res chain seq x y z
N MET A 1 -44.61 61.83 -24.61
CA MET A 1 -44.52 63.20 -24.09
C MET A 1 -43.12 63.38 -23.52
N LYS A 2 -42.48 64.35 -24.10
CA LYS A 2 -41.48 65.28 -23.57
C LYS A 2 -40.21 64.63 -23.00
N ARG A 3 -39.06 64.68 -23.69
CA ARG A 3 -38.14 65.89 -23.74
C ARG A 3 -37.20 65.84 -22.52
N PHE A 4 -35.91 66.02 -22.50
CA PHE A 4 -34.92 66.79 -23.24
C PHE A 4 -33.58 66.44 -22.59
N THR A 5 -32.53 66.18 -23.37
CA THR A 5 -31.42 67.08 -23.69
C THR A 5 -30.56 67.47 -22.43
N LEU A 6 -29.29 67.46 -22.40
CA LEU A 6 -28.18 68.02 -23.16
C LEU A 6 -26.89 67.85 -22.37
N LEU A 7 -25.85 67.29 -22.88
CA LEU A 7 -24.67 68.00 -23.47
C LEU A 7 -23.66 68.60 -22.48
N LEU A 8 -22.42 68.35 -22.79
CA LEU A 8 -21.16 69.10 -22.71
C LEU A 8 -20.19 68.48 -21.71
N ALA A 9 -19.12 67.87 -22.12
CA ALA A 9 -17.93 68.30 -22.85
C ALA A 9 -16.92 69.11 -22.01
N PHE A 10 -15.68 68.77 -22.23
CA PHE A 10 -14.41 69.48 -21.94
C PHE A 10 -13.61 68.90 -20.84
N VAL A 11 -12.34 68.69 -20.84
CA VAL A 11 -11.20 68.96 -21.73
C VAL A 11 -10.00 68.24 -21.10
N ALA A 12 -9.09 67.81 -21.90
CA ALA A 12 -7.81 67.25 -21.58
C ALA A 12 -6.90 68.15 -20.73
N ILE A 13 -6.11 67.55 -19.87
CA ILE A 13 -4.77 68.09 -19.58
C ILE A 13 -3.78 66.91 -19.52
N VAL A 14 -2.79 67.04 -20.37
CA VAL A 14 -1.58 66.25 -20.43
C VAL A 14 -0.67 66.63 -19.25
N GLY A 15 -0.19 65.69 -18.54
CA GLY A 15 0.83 65.88 -17.51
C GLY A 15 1.86 64.77 -17.57
N PHE A 16 2.96 65.05 -18.24
CA PHE A 16 4.22 64.32 -18.21
C PHE A 16 4.89 64.54 -16.84
N ALA A 17 5.27 63.50 -16.13
CA ALA A 17 6.38 63.57 -15.18
C ALA A 17 6.89 62.17 -14.84
N SER A 18 7.99 61.83 -15.40
CA SER A 18 9.25 61.37 -14.78
C SER A 18 9.25 60.16 -13.88
N ALA A 19 10.07 59.25 -14.31
CA ALA A 19 10.62 58.11 -13.59
C ALA A 19 11.20 58.50 -12.24
N GLN A 20 11.02 57.55 -11.29
CA GLN A 20 12.00 57.35 -10.24
C GLN A 20 12.00 55.87 -9.80
N ASP A 21 13.14 55.24 -10.02
CA ASP A 21 13.50 53.94 -9.49
C ASP A 21 13.33 53.92 -7.97
N CYS A 22 12.64 52.89 -7.50
CA CYS A 22 12.81 52.42 -6.13
C CYS A 22 13.01 50.89 -6.18
N CYS A 23 14.26 50.53 -6.21
CA CYS A 23 14.78 49.25 -5.86
C CYS A 23 14.38 48.96 -4.38
N GLY A 24 13.38 48.13 -4.21
CA GLY A 24 12.92 47.62 -2.91
C GLY A 24 12.80 46.11 -3.00
N SER A 25 13.88 45.46 -2.63
CA SER A 25 13.95 44.01 -2.41
C SER A 25 12.85 43.58 -1.46
N THR A 26 11.76 43.04 -1.97
CA THR A 26 10.81 42.27 -1.18
C THR A 26 10.75 40.89 -1.77
N THR A 27 11.54 40.01 -1.17
CA THR A 27 11.49 38.58 -1.36
C THR A 27 10.05 38.10 -1.24
N CYS A 28 9.43 37.76 -2.37
CA CYS A 28 8.22 36.94 -2.40
C CYS A 28 8.53 35.62 -1.68
N PRO A 29 7.76 35.24 -0.68
CA PRO A 29 7.91 33.92 -0.10
C PRO A 29 7.55 32.91 -1.20
N HIS A 30 8.56 32.23 -1.71
CA HIS A 30 8.35 31.00 -2.48
C HIS A 30 7.50 30.10 -1.60
N SER A 31 6.23 29.99 -1.93
CA SER A 31 5.41 28.91 -1.46
C SER A 31 6.12 27.64 -1.91
N LYS A 32 6.81 26.99 -0.98
CA LYS A 32 7.26 25.61 -1.15
C LYS A 32 5.99 24.81 -1.42
N GLN A 33 5.65 24.61 -2.69
CA GLN A 33 4.77 23.54 -3.07
C GLN A 33 5.41 22.27 -2.47
N ALA A 34 4.84 21.78 -1.38
CA ALA A 34 5.09 20.44 -0.92
C ALA A 34 4.77 19.56 -2.15
N LYS A 35 5.80 19.02 -2.79
CA LYS A 35 5.66 17.95 -3.76
C LYS A 35 4.86 16.88 -3.03
N ASP A 36 3.61 16.70 -3.43
CA ASP A 36 2.80 15.56 -3.03
C ASP A 36 3.62 14.34 -3.41
N LYS A 37 4.29 13.75 -2.40
CA LYS A 37 5.15 12.59 -2.60
C LYS A 37 4.18 11.43 -2.82
N THR A 38 3.90 11.12 -4.08
CA THR A 38 3.11 9.94 -4.43
C THR A 38 3.75 8.72 -3.77
N MET A 39 3.09 8.16 -2.78
CA MET A 39 3.59 6.99 -2.06
C MET A 39 3.72 5.82 -3.03
N LYS A 40 4.94 5.28 -3.17
CA LYS A 40 5.14 4.09 -3.99
C LYS A 40 4.71 2.86 -3.21
N THR A 41 3.94 2.03 -3.86
CA THR A 41 3.28 0.87 -3.27
C THR A 41 3.76 -0.42 -3.93
N LEU A 42 3.98 -1.45 -3.13
CA LEU A 42 4.25 -2.80 -3.57
C LEU A 42 3.18 -3.74 -3.02
N VAL A 43 2.65 -4.62 -3.84
CA VAL A 43 1.81 -5.74 -3.41
C VAL A 43 2.62 -7.02 -3.45
N THR A 44 2.93 -7.58 -2.29
CA THR A 44 3.57 -8.89 -2.16
C THR A 44 2.53 -9.94 -1.76
N TYR A 45 2.68 -11.17 -2.20
CA TYR A 45 1.73 -12.22 -1.84
C TYR A 45 2.35 -13.62 -1.90
N PHE A 46 1.90 -14.48 -1.00
CA PHE A 46 2.04 -15.92 -1.07
C PHE A 46 0.70 -16.54 -1.50
N SER A 47 0.74 -17.47 -2.44
CA SER A 47 -0.46 -18.18 -2.90
C SER A 47 -0.16 -19.63 -3.26
N ALA A 48 -0.66 -20.56 -2.46
CA ALA A 48 -0.47 -21.98 -2.71
C ALA A 48 -1.46 -22.54 -3.74
N SER A 49 -2.69 -22.02 -3.78
CA SER A 49 -3.79 -22.50 -4.65
C SER A 49 -4.20 -21.53 -5.75
N GLY A 50 -3.55 -20.36 -5.85
CA GLY A 50 -3.88 -19.33 -6.85
C GLY A 50 -4.93 -18.31 -6.40
N VAL A 51 -5.70 -18.56 -5.33
CA VAL A 51 -6.77 -17.65 -4.87
C VAL A 51 -6.21 -16.31 -4.42
N THR A 52 -5.22 -16.30 -3.53
CA THR A 52 -4.57 -15.06 -3.06
C THR A 52 -3.87 -14.33 -4.21
N LYS A 53 -3.31 -15.05 -5.18
CA LYS A 53 -2.72 -14.48 -6.40
C LYS A 53 -3.74 -13.67 -7.20
N GLY A 54 -4.96 -14.18 -7.36
CA GLY A 54 -6.05 -13.45 -8.00
C GLY A 54 -6.35 -12.14 -7.29
N ALA A 55 -6.58 -12.20 -5.98
CA ALA A 55 -6.84 -11.02 -5.15
C ALA A 55 -5.69 -10.00 -5.18
N ALA A 56 -4.42 -10.47 -5.15
CA ALA A 56 -3.25 -9.61 -5.22
C ALA A 56 -3.14 -8.85 -6.55
N LYS A 57 -3.44 -9.51 -7.67
CA LYS A 57 -3.43 -8.86 -8.99
C LYS A 57 -4.50 -7.77 -9.10
N GLU A 58 -5.71 -8.05 -8.61
CA GLU A 58 -6.80 -7.06 -8.60
C GLU A 58 -6.46 -5.88 -7.70
N LEU A 59 -5.96 -6.14 -6.48
CA LEU A 59 -5.48 -5.09 -5.58
C LEU A 59 -4.42 -4.22 -6.25
N ALA A 60 -3.38 -4.84 -6.82
CA ALA A 60 -2.30 -4.12 -7.49
C ALA A 60 -2.80 -3.24 -8.63
N GLY A 61 -3.75 -3.75 -9.44
CA GLY A 61 -4.39 -2.97 -10.51
C GLY A 61 -5.18 -1.78 -10.00
N ILE A 62 -5.90 -1.92 -8.88
CA ILE A 62 -6.70 -0.85 -8.30
C ILE A 62 -5.82 0.26 -7.70
N VAL A 63 -4.76 -0.12 -6.98
CA VAL A 63 -3.89 0.85 -6.27
C VAL A 63 -2.70 1.32 -7.12
N GLY A 64 -2.53 0.81 -8.34
CA GLY A 64 -1.42 1.16 -9.21
C GLY A 64 -0.06 0.71 -8.66
N ALA A 65 0.01 -0.48 -8.04
CA ALA A 65 1.20 -0.98 -7.37
C ALA A 65 1.97 -1.99 -8.20
N ASP A 66 3.28 -2.07 -7.95
CA ASP A 66 4.10 -3.18 -8.40
C ASP A 66 3.68 -4.49 -7.70
N LEU A 67 3.95 -5.63 -8.31
CA LEU A 67 3.55 -6.95 -7.80
C LEU A 67 4.78 -7.84 -7.59
N PHE A 68 4.84 -8.54 -6.45
CA PHE A 68 5.89 -9.50 -6.12
C PHE A 68 5.30 -10.79 -5.54
N GLU A 69 5.62 -11.94 -6.12
CA GLU A 69 5.18 -13.25 -5.62
C GLU A 69 6.19 -13.82 -4.62
N ILE A 70 5.76 -14.08 -3.40
CA ILE A 70 6.52 -14.79 -2.37
C ILE A 70 6.48 -16.28 -2.74
N THR A 71 7.52 -16.75 -3.42
CA THR A 71 7.57 -18.11 -3.95
C THR A 71 8.36 -19.01 -3.01
N PRO A 72 7.79 -20.12 -2.51
CA PRO A 72 8.55 -21.10 -1.76
C PRO A 72 9.58 -21.79 -2.68
N GLU A 73 10.74 -22.15 -2.13
CA GLU A 73 11.75 -22.92 -2.88
C GLU A 73 11.18 -24.25 -3.38
N LYS A 74 10.44 -24.95 -2.50
CA LYS A 74 9.69 -26.16 -2.85
C LYS A 74 8.20 -25.80 -2.90
N LEU A 75 7.60 -25.87 -4.08
CA LEU A 75 6.16 -25.62 -4.26
C LEU A 75 5.32 -26.59 -3.43
N TYR A 76 4.16 -26.13 -2.97
CA TYR A 76 3.20 -26.98 -2.26
C TYR A 76 2.40 -27.81 -3.28
N THR A 77 2.36 -29.11 -3.04
CA THR A 77 1.47 -30.03 -3.74
C THR A 77 0.08 -30.06 -3.11
N THR A 78 -0.89 -30.68 -3.77
CA THR A 78 -2.23 -30.88 -3.16
C THR A 78 -2.15 -31.67 -1.86
N ALA A 79 -1.26 -32.67 -1.77
CA ALA A 79 -1.06 -33.45 -0.55
C ALA A 79 -0.43 -32.59 0.57
N ASP A 80 0.50 -31.69 0.24
CA ASP A 80 1.09 -30.76 1.21
C ASP A 80 0.04 -29.80 1.81
N LEU A 81 -1.05 -29.56 1.13
CA LEU A 81 -2.12 -28.63 1.52
C LEU A 81 -3.32 -29.32 2.20
N ASP A 82 -3.31 -30.64 2.33
CA ASP A 82 -4.41 -31.35 3.03
C ASP A 82 -4.37 -31.08 4.54
N TRP A 83 -5.13 -30.08 4.96
CA TRP A 83 -5.23 -29.68 6.38
C TRP A 83 -5.83 -30.74 7.30
N ARG A 84 -6.44 -31.81 6.74
CA ARG A 84 -6.99 -32.95 7.50
C ARG A 84 -5.89 -33.98 7.81
N ASP A 85 -4.84 -34.02 7.00
CA ASP A 85 -3.70 -34.85 7.27
C ASP A 85 -2.75 -34.17 8.25
N LYS A 86 -2.62 -34.76 9.45
CA LYS A 86 -1.72 -34.27 10.52
C LYS A 86 -0.24 -34.31 10.13
N LYS A 87 0.11 -35.04 9.06
CA LYS A 87 1.47 -35.17 8.54
C LYS A 87 1.70 -34.35 7.28
N SER A 88 0.69 -33.66 6.75
CA SER A 88 0.89 -32.78 5.61
C SER A 88 1.87 -31.66 5.93
N ARG A 89 2.58 -31.19 4.93
CA ARG A 89 3.60 -30.15 5.10
C ARG A 89 3.01 -28.87 5.72
N SER A 90 1.87 -28.43 5.23
CA SER A 90 1.20 -27.24 5.80
C SER A 90 0.81 -27.43 7.26
N THR A 91 0.31 -28.62 7.64
CA THR A 91 -0.03 -28.91 9.04
C THR A 91 1.21 -28.86 9.92
N LEU A 92 2.31 -29.51 9.53
CA LEU A 92 3.55 -29.52 10.30
C LEU A 92 4.16 -28.13 10.44
N GLU A 93 4.19 -27.34 9.34
CA GLU A 93 4.68 -25.96 9.37
C GLU A 93 3.84 -25.06 10.29
N MET A 94 2.52 -25.25 10.34
CA MET A 94 1.64 -24.44 11.19
C MET A 94 1.62 -24.89 12.67
N GLN A 95 1.98 -26.14 12.97
CA GLN A 95 2.16 -26.61 14.35
C GLN A 95 3.46 -26.07 14.95
N ASP A 96 4.48 -25.86 14.15
CA ASP A 96 5.76 -25.27 14.58
C ASP A 96 5.81 -23.78 14.21
N LYS A 97 5.54 -22.92 15.18
CA LYS A 97 5.61 -21.45 15.00
C LYS A 97 7.01 -20.95 14.64
N SER A 98 8.06 -21.74 14.89
CA SER A 98 9.43 -21.43 14.51
C SER A 98 9.77 -21.85 13.08
N SER A 99 8.90 -22.59 12.41
CA SER A 99 9.09 -23.01 11.03
C SER A 99 9.33 -21.81 10.11
N ARG A 100 10.34 -21.95 9.24
CA ARG A 100 10.71 -20.94 8.24
C ARG A 100 10.93 -21.62 6.89
N PRO A 101 9.85 -21.92 6.13
CA PRO A 101 9.97 -22.50 4.80
C PRO A 101 10.88 -21.65 3.93
N ALA A 102 11.83 -22.29 3.24
CA ALA A 102 12.76 -21.60 2.38
C ALA A 102 12.06 -20.94 1.19
N LEU A 103 12.52 -19.75 0.82
CA LEU A 103 12.01 -18.96 -0.29
C LEU A 103 12.93 -19.10 -1.49
N LYS A 104 12.36 -19.16 -2.69
CA LYS A 104 13.09 -19.09 -3.95
C LYS A 104 13.91 -17.79 -3.96
N ASP A 105 15.17 -17.88 -4.36
CA ASP A 105 16.12 -16.75 -4.40
C ASP A 105 16.21 -15.99 -3.06
N GLY A 106 15.95 -16.68 -1.94
CA GLY A 106 15.93 -16.11 -0.61
C GLY A 106 14.79 -15.13 -0.35
N GLY A 107 13.86 -14.97 -1.29
CA GLY A 107 12.67 -14.09 -1.15
C GLY A 107 13.00 -12.61 -1.02
N LYS A 108 14.20 -12.19 -1.44
CA LYS A 108 14.63 -10.79 -1.32
C LYS A 108 14.00 -9.92 -2.40
N VAL A 109 13.57 -8.73 -1.99
CA VAL A 109 13.04 -7.69 -2.88
C VAL A 109 13.60 -6.33 -2.46
N ASP A 110 13.94 -5.48 -3.43
CA ASP A 110 14.36 -4.12 -3.14
C ASP A 110 13.17 -3.26 -2.69
N LEU A 111 13.05 -3.07 -1.38
CA LEU A 111 12.01 -2.26 -0.75
C LEU A 111 12.35 -0.77 -0.69
N SER A 112 13.56 -0.34 -1.07
CA SER A 112 14.03 1.04 -0.89
C SER A 112 13.13 2.09 -1.54
N LYS A 113 12.51 1.74 -2.66
CA LYS A 113 11.64 2.62 -3.47
C LYS A 113 10.17 2.64 -3.05
N TYR A 114 9.77 1.83 -2.07
CA TYR A 114 8.38 1.72 -1.62
C TYR A 114 8.19 2.33 -0.24
N ASP A 115 7.05 2.95 -0.01
CA ASP A 115 6.63 3.49 1.26
C ASP A 115 5.60 2.55 1.95
N VAL A 116 4.77 1.88 1.14
CA VAL A 116 3.73 0.94 1.58
C VAL A 116 3.94 -0.42 0.93
N VAL A 117 3.90 -1.47 1.73
CA VAL A 117 4.02 -2.86 1.25
C VAL A 117 2.82 -3.66 1.74
N TYR A 118 1.95 -4.02 0.81
CA TYR A 118 0.90 -4.99 1.08
C TYR A 118 1.48 -6.39 1.14
N VAL A 119 1.06 -7.17 2.14
CA VAL A 119 1.52 -8.55 2.32
C VAL A 119 0.31 -9.47 2.35
N GLY A 120 0.14 -10.24 1.28
CA GLY A 120 -1.00 -11.11 1.04
C GLY A 120 -0.73 -12.57 1.32
N PHE A 121 -1.70 -13.27 1.93
CA PHE A 121 -1.58 -14.68 2.25
C PHE A 121 -2.95 -15.36 2.39
N PRO A 122 -3.04 -16.68 2.18
CA PRO A 122 -4.20 -17.44 2.61
C PRO A 122 -4.18 -17.59 4.13
N ILE A 123 -5.34 -17.54 4.79
CA ILE A 123 -5.42 -17.85 6.22
C ILE A 123 -5.27 -19.37 6.41
N TRP A 124 -4.24 -19.79 7.14
CA TRP A 124 -4.04 -21.15 7.61
C TRP A 124 -4.15 -21.19 9.13
N TRP A 125 -4.97 -22.08 9.67
CA TRP A 125 -5.19 -22.22 11.14
C TRP A 125 -5.36 -20.87 11.86
N TYR A 126 -6.21 -20.00 11.29
CA TYR A 126 -6.57 -18.66 11.80
C TYR A 126 -5.46 -17.60 11.73
N THR A 127 -4.26 -17.94 11.26
CA THR A 127 -3.13 -17.01 11.19
C THR A 127 -2.47 -16.99 9.80
N ALA A 128 -1.38 -16.23 9.65
CA ALA A 128 -0.58 -16.22 8.44
C ALA A 128 0.30 -17.48 8.36
N PRO A 129 0.50 -18.08 7.18
CA PRO A 129 1.46 -19.16 6.99
C PRO A 129 2.88 -18.72 7.38
N THR A 130 3.65 -19.64 7.99
CA THR A 130 5.00 -19.34 8.48
C THR A 130 5.99 -18.87 7.41
N ILE A 131 5.73 -19.14 6.14
CA ILE A 131 6.48 -18.59 5.00
C ILE A 131 6.43 -17.06 4.95
N ILE A 132 5.36 -16.43 5.47
CA ILE A 132 5.25 -14.97 5.59
C ILE A 132 6.26 -14.44 6.59
N ASN A 133 6.50 -15.16 7.67
CA ASN A 133 7.55 -14.84 8.63
C ASN A 133 8.93 -14.90 7.96
N THR A 134 9.20 -15.93 7.18
CA THR A 134 10.45 -16.03 6.40
C THR A 134 10.64 -14.80 5.50
N PHE A 135 9.59 -14.38 4.81
CA PHE A 135 9.65 -13.21 3.92
C PHE A 135 9.90 -11.90 4.67
N ILE A 136 9.21 -11.68 5.80
CA ILE A 136 9.39 -10.47 6.62
C ILE A 136 10.80 -10.43 7.20
N GLU A 137 11.36 -11.58 7.63
CA GLU A 137 12.70 -11.68 8.18
C GLU A 137 13.81 -11.53 7.13
N ALA A 138 13.53 -11.92 5.89
CA ALA A 138 14.48 -11.79 4.77
C ALA A 138 14.64 -10.36 4.24
N ASN A 139 13.71 -9.44 4.59
CA ASN A 139 13.66 -8.09 4.05
C ASN A 139 13.62 -7.03 5.16
N ASP A 140 14.12 -5.83 4.86
CA ASP A 140 14.08 -4.71 5.81
C ASP A 140 12.86 -3.81 5.53
N PHE A 141 11.90 -3.83 6.45
CA PHE A 141 10.70 -2.99 6.40
C PHE A 141 10.82 -1.69 7.23
N THR A 142 12.03 -1.31 7.65
CA THR A 142 12.24 -0.07 8.40
C THR A 142 11.75 1.14 7.61
N GLY A 143 10.92 1.97 8.24
CA GLY A 143 10.32 3.14 7.60
C GLY A 143 9.19 2.83 6.61
N LYS A 144 8.76 1.56 6.47
CA LYS A 144 7.66 1.14 5.61
C LYS A 144 6.41 0.87 6.44
N THR A 145 5.24 1.01 5.80
CA THR A 145 3.98 0.54 6.39
C THR A 145 3.62 -0.82 5.77
N ILE A 146 3.57 -1.87 6.59
CA ILE A 146 3.12 -3.21 6.18
C ILE A 146 1.60 -3.26 6.28
N VAL A 147 0.91 -3.62 5.21
CA VAL A 147 -0.56 -3.72 5.19
C VAL A 147 -0.96 -5.16 4.86
N PRO A 148 -1.37 -5.95 5.85
CA PRO A 148 -1.78 -7.32 5.62
C PRO A 148 -3.08 -7.41 4.81
N PHE A 149 -3.15 -8.32 3.86
CA PHE A 149 -4.42 -8.75 3.29
C PHE A 149 -4.47 -10.27 3.17
N ALA A 150 -5.66 -10.82 3.20
CA ALA A 150 -5.77 -12.28 3.17
C ALA A 150 -6.99 -12.75 2.38
N THR A 151 -6.90 -14.02 1.94
CA THR A 151 -8.04 -14.80 1.48
C THR A 151 -8.29 -15.95 2.44
N SER A 152 -9.55 -16.33 2.64
CA SER A 152 -9.91 -17.34 3.64
C SER A 152 -11.20 -18.06 3.24
N GLY A 153 -11.28 -19.35 3.58
CA GLY A 153 -12.51 -20.13 3.45
C GLY A 153 -13.60 -19.79 4.48
N GLY A 154 -13.30 -18.93 5.48
CA GLY A 154 -14.28 -18.58 6.53
C GLY A 154 -13.71 -17.85 7.74
N SER A 155 -12.37 -17.83 7.89
CA SER A 155 -11.73 -17.17 9.04
C SER A 155 -11.52 -15.68 8.81
N SER A 156 -11.57 -14.90 9.89
CA SER A 156 -11.22 -13.48 9.91
C SER A 156 -9.70 -13.27 9.84
N ILE A 157 -9.26 -12.15 9.29
CA ILE A 157 -7.84 -11.75 9.26
C ILE A 157 -7.32 -11.24 10.63
N LYS A 158 -8.21 -10.94 11.56
CA LYS A 158 -7.87 -10.24 12.82
C LYS A 158 -6.77 -10.93 13.62
N GLN A 159 -6.82 -12.27 13.74
CA GLN A 159 -5.82 -13.02 14.49
C GLN A 159 -4.46 -12.97 13.80
N ALA A 160 -4.42 -13.17 12.48
CA ALA A 160 -3.18 -13.08 11.71
C ALA A 160 -2.50 -11.70 11.85
N CYS A 161 -3.28 -10.61 11.83
CA CYS A 161 -2.74 -9.26 12.06
C CYS A 161 -2.13 -9.11 13.45
N LYS A 162 -2.82 -9.61 14.49
CA LYS A 162 -2.29 -9.59 15.87
C LYS A 162 -0.99 -10.37 16.01
N ASP A 163 -0.94 -11.57 15.42
CA ASP A 163 0.23 -12.43 15.48
C ASP A 163 1.44 -11.79 14.79
N LEU A 164 1.24 -11.20 13.60
CA LEU A 164 2.29 -10.50 12.87
C LEU A 164 2.78 -9.24 13.62
N GLN A 165 1.87 -8.44 14.18
CA GLN A 165 2.25 -7.27 14.99
C GLN A 165 3.02 -7.66 16.24
N ALA A 166 2.61 -8.74 16.91
CA ALA A 166 3.31 -9.25 18.10
C ALA A 166 4.70 -9.81 17.76
N ALA A 167 4.84 -10.49 16.61
CA ALA A 167 6.11 -11.05 16.17
C ALA A 167 7.10 -9.96 15.71
N TYR A 168 6.61 -8.86 15.14
CA TYR A 168 7.45 -7.80 14.55
C TYR A 168 7.08 -6.41 15.08
N PRO A 169 7.19 -6.14 16.38
CA PRO A 169 6.76 -4.88 17.00
C PRO A 169 7.57 -3.66 16.54
N LYS A 170 8.72 -3.87 15.93
CA LYS A 170 9.56 -2.82 15.36
C LYS A 170 9.03 -2.23 14.06
N TYR A 171 8.12 -2.92 13.38
CA TYR A 171 7.57 -2.48 12.12
C TYR A 171 6.18 -1.86 12.29
N LYS A 172 5.86 -0.92 11.41
CA LYS A 172 4.54 -0.29 11.37
C LYS A 172 3.58 -1.15 10.56
N PHE A 173 2.44 -1.49 11.16
CA PHE A 173 1.37 -2.22 10.48
C PHE A 173 0.15 -1.32 10.27
N GLY A 174 -0.38 -1.35 9.05
CA GLY A 174 -1.68 -0.79 8.73
C GLY A 174 -2.84 -1.76 9.01
N GLU A 175 -4.05 -1.28 8.83
CA GLU A 175 -5.25 -2.10 8.99
C GLU A 175 -5.31 -3.21 7.94
N GLY A 176 -5.42 -4.48 8.39
CA GLY A 176 -5.54 -5.63 7.50
C GLY A 176 -6.95 -5.82 6.95
N LYS A 177 -7.07 -6.30 5.70
CA LYS A 177 -8.35 -6.54 5.04
C LYS A 177 -8.44 -7.96 4.45
N LEU A 178 -9.63 -8.58 4.60
CA LEU A 178 -9.95 -9.83 3.94
C LEU A 178 -10.45 -9.54 2.52
N LEU A 179 -9.83 -10.17 1.51
CA LEU A 179 -10.10 -9.93 0.10
C LEU A 179 -10.69 -11.18 -0.60
N ASN A 180 -11.70 -11.81 0.03
CA ASN A 180 -12.44 -12.89 -0.60
C ASN A 180 -13.35 -12.41 -1.73
N LYS A 181 -13.78 -11.18 -1.64
CA LYS A 181 -14.52 -10.46 -2.68
C LYS A 181 -13.82 -9.12 -2.91
N ILE A 182 -13.69 -8.75 -4.15
CA ILE A 182 -13.07 -7.50 -4.54
C ILE A 182 -14.19 -6.52 -4.89
N ASP A 183 -14.29 -5.47 -4.08
CA ASP A 183 -15.06 -4.28 -4.40
C ASP A 183 -14.09 -3.12 -4.57
N LYS A 184 -14.05 -2.55 -5.77
CA LYS A 184 -13.08 -1.51 -6.13
C LYS A 184 -13.19 -0.29 -5.21
N ALA A 185 -14.42 0.18 -4.94
CA ALA A 185 -14.63 1.38 -4.12
C ALA A 185 -14.21 1.14 -2.65
N GLU A 186 -14.50 -0.05 -2.11
CA GLU A 186 -14.04 -0.42 -0.78
C GLU A 186 -12.51 -0.54 -0.70
N ILE A 187 -11.85 -1.06 -1.73
CA ILE A 187 -10.40 -1.17 -1.78
C ILE A 187 -9.76 0.20 -1.90
N GLU A 188 -10.26 1.08 -2.77
CA GLU A 188 -9.76 2.45 -2.91
C GLU A 188 -9.88 3.21 -1.58
N LYS A 189 -11.01 3.09 -0.88
CA LYS A 189 -11.22 3.69 0.45
C LYS A 189 -10.24 3.14 1.48
N TRP A 190 -10.07 1.81 1.54
CA TRP A 190 -9.14 1.16 2.46
C TRP A 190 -7.69 1.53 2.18
N ALA A 191 -7.27 1.49 0.91
CA ALA A 191 -5.92 1.86 0.51
C ALA A 191 -5.64 3.36 0.77
N GLY A 192 -6.61 4.24 0.53
CA GLY A 192 -6.51 5.67 0.82
C GLY A 192 -6.40 6.01 2.31
N ALA A 193 -6.77 5.09 3.21
CA ALA A 193 -6.60 5.26 4.65
C ALA A 193 -5.19 4.88 5.13
N VAL A 194 -4.37 4.25 4.30
CA VAL A 194 -2.98 3.88 4.62
C VAL A 194 -2.11 5.13 4.54
N LYS A 195 -1.55 5.54 5.68
CA LYS A 195 -0.68 6.73 5.82
C LYS A 195 0.69 6.34 6.36
#